data_1ba3e41b15f381e695367a8eacdcc779
#
_entry.id   1ba3e41b15f381e695367a8eacdcc779
#
_cell.length_a   1.000
_cell.length_b   1.000
_cell.length_c   1.000
_cell.angle_alpha   90.00
_cell.angle_beta   90.00
_cell.angle_gamma   90.00
#
_symmetry.space_group_name_H-M   'P 1'
#
loop_
_entity.id
_entity.type
_entity.pdbx_description
1 polymer ?
#
loop_
_entity_poly.entity_id
_entity_poly.type
_entity_poly.pdbx_seq_one_letter_code
_entity_poly.pdbx_strand_id
1 'polypeptide(L)'
;MKKLALGLALACGICTAAPAFAAADSEAANRILTEAWTAYNIGNYKKTISLITNMAADGNPRAQVMLGRCYENGLGVEQDLAVAAQWFQLAAEQNDAEAQVLLAYCYEVGAGVPKNPQQVMNLMTRAAENGNAEAQFNLALNYSQGINGAPKNEAEAFRWASLSANQGYAQAERFLGACYEYGFGVNGNQQLAEQWYAKAAAQGLSRQGSIFNKITQYHMD
;
A
#
# COMPACT_ATOMS: atom_id res chain seq x y z
N MET A 1 -24.96 27.36 7.55
CA MET A 1 -23.78 26.52 7.21
C MET A 1 -23.35 25.83 8.50
N LYS A 2 -23.92 24.66 8.75
CA LYS A 2 -23.60 23.86 9.95
C LYS A 2 -22.32 23.06 9.63
N LYS A 3 -21.21 23.37 10.29
CA LYS A 3 -20.04 22.53 10.37
C LYS A 3 -20.53 21.21 10.97
N LEU A 4 -20.58 20.16 10.16
CA LEU A 4 -20.58 18.79 10.66
C LEU A 4 -19.17 18.54 11.24
N ALA A 5 -18.98 19.03 12.47
CA ALA A 5 -17.94 18.53 13.31
C ALA A 5 -18.36 17.08 13.65
N LEU A 6 -17.92 16.12 12.84
CA LEU A 6 -17.77 14.75 13.33
C LEU A 6 -16.66 14.83 14.39
N GLY A 7 -17.03 15.26 15.59
CA GLY A 7 -16.25 15.05 16.76
C GLY A 7 -16.11 13.53 16.91
N LEU A 8 -14.94 12.99 16.49
CA LEU A 8 -14.50 11.71 17.00
C LEU A 8 -14.43 11.84 18.52
N ALA A 9 -15.49 11.42 19.20
CA ALA A 9 -15.41 11.09 20.60
C ALA A 9 -14.50 9.86 20.68
N LEU A 10 -13.19 10.11 20.73
CA LEU A 10 -12.21 9.17 21.28
C LEU A 10 -12.53 9.04 22.76
N ALA A 11 -13.62 8.32 23.09
CA ALA A 11 -13.81 7.79 24.43
C ALA A 11 -12.74 6.71 24.58
N CYS A 12 -11.69 7.03 25.38
CA CYS A 12 -10.91 6.04 26.09
C CYS A 12 -11.87 5.14 26.86
N GLY A 13 -12.21 4.01 26.28
CA GLY A 13 -13.01 2.95 26.88
C GLY A 13 -12.45 1.63 26.42
N ILE A 14 -11.86 0.92 27.34
CA ILE A 14 -11.37 -0.45 27.29
C ILE A 14 -12.15 -1.27 26.24
N CYS A 15 -11.54 -1.56 25.13
CA CYS A 15 -12.14 -2.35 24.06
C CYS A 15 -12.05 -3.84 24.41
N THR A 16 -13.02 -4.32 25.18
CA THR A 16 -13.43 -5.72 25.17
C THR A 16 -14.55 -5.84 24.16
N ALA A 17 -14.26 -5.94 22.88
CA ALA A 17 -15.28 -6.37 21.91
C ALA A 17 -14.63 -6.70 20.57
N ALA A 18 -14.09 -7.87 20.46
CA ALA A 18 -14.04 -8.53 19.18
C ALA A 18 -15.00 -9.71 19.23
N PRO A 19 -16.27 -9.54 18.89
CA PRO A 19 -16.98 -10.54 18.11
C PRO A 19 -17.89 -9.96 17.02
N ALA A 20 -17.91 -8.63 16.79
CA ALA A 20 -18.85 -8.04 15.82
C ALA A 20 -18.32 -8.10 14.36
N PHE A 21 -17.04 -8.40 14.15
CA PHE A 21 -16.43 -8.27 12.82
C PHE A 21 -16.48 -9.51 11.93
N ALA A 22 -16.80 -10.69 12.44
CA ALA A 22 -17.12 -11.84 11.59
C ALA A 22 -18.40 -11.64 10.74
N ALA A 23 -19.16 -10.58 11.00
CA ALA A 23 -20.35 -10.23 10.22
C ALA A 23 -20.09 -9.16 9.12
N ALA A 24 -18.89 -8.56 9.06
CA ALA A 24 -18.56 -7.56 8.05
C ALA A 24 -18.40 -8.14 6.64
N ASP A 25 -18.21 -9.45 6.52
CA ASP A 25 -18.27 -10.21 5.26
C ASP A 25 -19.70 -10.62 4.89
N SER A 26 -20.71 -9.97 5.46
CA SER A 26 -22.08 -10.24 5.03
C SER A 26 -22.23 -9.86 3.56
N GLU A 27 -22.99 -10.65 2.80
CA GLU A 27 -23.30 -10.40 1.41
C GLU A 27 -23.88 -8.98 1.19
N ALA A 28 -24.58 -8.45 2.20
CA ALA A 28 -25.11 -7.09 2.21
C ALA A 28 -24.00 -6.03 2.27
N ALA A 29 -22.98 -6.21 3.14
CA ALA A 29 -21.84 -5.30 3.22
C ALA A 29 -21.03 -5.31 1.92
N ASN A 30 -20.79 -6.47 1.34
CA ASN A 30 -20.10 -6.59 0.07
C ASN A 30 -20.88 -5.94 -1.10
N ARG A 31 -22.20 -6.01 -1.12
CA ARG A 31 -23.03 -5.29 -2.11
C ARG A 31 -22.90 -3.78 -1.98
N ILE A 32 -22.97 -3.24 -0.75
CA ILE A 32 -22.80 -1.81 -0.51
C ILE A 32 -21.41 -1.34 -0.93
N LEU A 33 -20.36 -2.08 -0.59
CA LEU A 33 -18.99 -1.77 -1.03
C LEU A 33 -18.84 -1.79 -2.55
N THR A 34 -19.44 -2.77 -3.22
CA THR A 34 -19.42 -2.84 -4.71
C THR A 34 -20.14 -1.65 -5.32
N GLU A 35 -21.28 -1.25 -4.75
CA GLU A 35 -22.01 -0.07 -5.20
C GLU A 35 -21.21 1.22 -4.94
N ALA A 36 -20.54 1.32 -3.78
CA ALA A 36 -19.68 2.45 -3.45
C ALA A 36 -18.48 2.56 -4.39
N TRP A 37 -17.81 1.42 -4.72
CA TRP A 37 -16.75 1.38 -5.72
C TRP A 37 -17.23 1.78 -7.11
N THR A 38 -18.41 1.32 -7.51
CA THR A 38 -19.02 1.72 -8.79
C THR A 38 -19.27 3.23 -8.80
N ALA A 39 -19.86 3.77 -7.75
CA ALA A 39 -20.10 5.21 -7.62
C ALA A 39 -18.79 6.02 -7.62
N TYR A 40 -17.75 5.53 -6.95
CA TYR A 40 -16.42 6.13 -6.94
C TYR A 40 -15.82 6.20 -8.35
N ASN A 41 -15.84 5.10 -9.08
CA ASN A 41 -15.23 5.00 -10.42
C ASN A 41 -15.93 5.88 -11.47
N ILE A 42 -17.24 6.12 -11.33
CA ILE A 42 -17.98 7.04 -12.21
C ILE A 42 -17.97 8.50 -11.72
N GLY A 43 -17.22 8.81 -10.66
CA GLY A 43 -17.10 10.17 -10.11
C GLY A 43 -18.29 10.64 -9.26
N ASN A 44 -19.21 9.74 -8.89
CA ASN A 44 -20.33 10.10 -8.01
C ASN A 44 -19.91 10.01 -6.53
N TYR A 45 -18.98 10.87 -6.14
CA TYR A 45 -18.38 10.84 -4.80
C TYR A 45 -19.37 11.16 -3.67
N LYS A 46 -20.41 11.94 -3.92
CA LYS A 46 -21.49 12.19 -2.92
C LYS A 46 -22.18 10.87 -2.56
N LYS A 47 -22.49 10.04 -3.55
CA LYS A 47 -23.10 8.73 -3.33
C LYS A 47 -22.09 7.80 -2.64
N THR A 48 -20.82 7.78 -3.07
CA THR A 48 -19.77 7.01 -2.41
C THR A 48 -19.74 7.32 -0.92
N ILE A 49 -19.56 8.58 -0.53
CA ILE A 49 -19.52 9.01 0.88
C ILE A 49 -20.78 8.57 1.64
N SER A 50 -21.97 8.74 1.07
CA SER A 50 -23.23 8.36 1.75
C SER A 50 -23.31 6.85 2.03
N LEU A 51 -22.72 6.01 1.17
CA LEU A 51 -22.72 4.55 1.32
C LEU A 51 -21.70 4.07 2.36
N ILE A 52 -20.51 4.70 2.40
CA ILE A 52 -19.38 4.15 3.19
C ILE A 52 -19.23 4.77 4.58
N THR A 53 -19.78 5.96 4.85
CA THR A 53 -19.50 6.70 6.10
C THR A 53 -19.88 5.88 7.33
N ASN A 54 -21.09 5.31 7.38
CA ASN A 54 -21.53 4.51 8.51
C ASN A 54 -20.72 3.21 8.61
N MET A 55 -20.44 2.54 7.48
CA MET A 55 -19.64 1.32 7.46
C MET A 55 -18.22 1.56 7.98
N ALA A 56 -17.60 2.69 7.61
CA ALA A 56 -16.28 3.07 8.11
C ALA A 56 -16.30 3.36 9.62
N ALA A 57 -17.34 4.06 10.09
CA ALA A 57 -17.54 4.33 11.51
C ALA A 57 -17.80 3.05 12.32
N ASP A 58 -18.51 2.10 11.74
CA ASP A 58 -18.75 0.76 12.32
C ASP A 58 -17.50 -0.14 12.26
N GLY A 59 -16.39 0.38 11.66
CA GLY A 59 -15.07 -0.24 11.66
C GLY A 59 -14.76 -1.11 10.44
N ASN A 60 -15.57 -1.12 9.37
CA ASN A 60 -15.24 -1.88 8.18
C ASN A 60 -13.95 -1.35 7.52
N PRO A 61 -12.86 -2.15 7.42
CA PRO A 61 -11.54 -1.65 6.97
C PRO A 61 -11.55 -1.19 5.51
N ARG A 62 -12.30 -1.84 4.62
CA ARG A 62 -12.39 -1.44 3.20
C ARG A 62 -13.13 -0.11 3.05
N ALA A 63 -14.18 0.12 3.84
CA ALA A 63 -14.89 1.40 3.87
C ALA A 63 -14.00 2.50 4.47
N GLN A 64 -13.19 2.20 5.49
CA GLN A 64 -12.21 3.11 6.07
C GLN A 64 -11.15 3.52 5.03
N VAL A 65 -10.58 2.56 4.29
CA VAL A 65 -9.63 2.85 3.20
C VAL A 65 -10.27 3.75 2.15
N MET A 66 -11.48 3.43 1.69
CA MET A 66 -12.17 4.23 0.68
C MET A 66 -12.48 5.65 1.18
N LEU A 67 -12.89 5.79 2.44
CA LEU A 67 -13.16 7.10 3.04
C LEU A 67 -11.87 7.91 3.21
N GLY A 68 -10.78 7.27 3.63
CA GLY A 68 -9.45 7.87 3.69
C GLY A 68 -9.01 8.41 2.33
N ARG A 69 -9.18 7.65 1.24
CA ARG A 69 -8.89 8.11 -0.13
C ARG A 69 -9.77 9.28 -0.56
N CYS A 70 -11.03 9.33 -0.13
CA CYS A 70 -11.90 10.47 -0.39
C CYS A 70 -11.38 11.75 0.28
N TYR A 71 -10.94 11.66 1.55
CA TYR A 71 -10.33 12.79 2.25
C TYR A 71 -8.97 13.17 1.70
N GLU A 72 -8.14 12.19 1.32
CA GLU A 72 -6.83 12.42 0.71
C GLU A 72 -6.92 13.25 -0.58
N ASN A 73 -7.95 12.99 -1.39
CA ASN A 73 -8.08 13.59 -2.72
C ASN A 73 -9.18 14.66 -2.81
N GLY A 74 -9.91 14.94 -1.72
CA GLY A 74 -11.02 15.90 -1.74
C GLY A 74 -12.23 15.43 -2.55
N LEU A 75 -12.49 14.12 -2.58
CA LEU A 75 -13.53 13.52 -3.41
C LEU A 75 -14.87 13.43 -2.65
N GLY A 76 -15.76 14.37 -2.91
CA GLY A 76 -17.06 14.46 -2.25
C GLY A 76 -17.02 15.03 -0.83
N VAL A 77 -15.85 15.33 -0.31
CA VAL A 77 -15.53 15.97 0.97
C VAL A 77 -14.44 17.01 0.76
N GLU A 78 -14.24 17.92 1.69
CA GLU A 78 -13.07 18.79 1.69
C GLU A 78 -11.81 17.97 1.95
N GLN A 79 -10.74 18.25 1.21
CA GLN A 79 -9.46 17.55 1.38
C GLN A 79 -8.90 17.75 2.79
N ASP A 80 -8.58 16.67 3.46
CA ASP A 80 -7.94 16.68 4.77
C ASP A 80 -7.02 15.47 4.93
N LEU A 81 -5.71 15.70 4.78
CA LEU A 81 -4.71 14.64 4.84
C LEU A 81 -4.56 14.05 6.26
N ALA A 82 -4.85 14.84 7.31
CA ALA A 82 -4.79 14.32 8.67
C ALA A 82 -5.95 13.35 8.95
N VAL A 83 -7.15 13.69 8.48
CA VAL A 83 -8.32 12.80 8.55
C VAL A 83 -8.10 11.56 7.69
N ALA A 84 -7.51 11.70 6.49
CA ALA A 84 -7.18 10.56 5.63
C ALA A 84 -6.24 9.58 6.34
N ALA A 85 -5.14 10.09 6.93
CA ALA A 85 -4.18 9.27 7.68
C ALA A 85 -4.82 8.56 8.88
N GLN A 86 -5.77 9.20 9.58
CA GLN A 86 -6.51 8.55 10.68
C GLN A 86 -7.37 7.38 10.19
N TRP A 87 -8.07 7.52 9.06
CA TRP A 87 -8.84 6.42 8.49
C TRP A 87 -7.95 5.27 8.02
N PHE A 88 -6.80 5.57 7.39
CA PHE A 88 -5.82 4.56 7.03
C PHE A 88 -5.25 3.86 8.26
N GLN A 89 -5.01 4.59 9.36
CA GLN A 89 -4.53 4.01 10.61
C GLN A 89 -5.54 3.02 11.19
N LEU A 90 -6.82 3.38 11.26
CA LEU A 90 -7.87 2.50 11.78
C LEU A 90 -7.98 1.19 10.99
N ALA A 91 -7.87 1.25 9.66
CA ALA A 91 -7.86 0.05 8.83
C ALA A 91 -6.56 -0.77 8.97
N ALA A 92 -5.40 -0.09 9.05
CA ALA A 92 -4.09 -0.73 9.22
C ALA A 92 -3.96 -1.48 10.55
N GLU A 93 -4.57 -0.98 11.61
CA GLU A 93 -4.65 -1.65 12.92
C GLU A 93 -5.45 -2.96 12.85
N GLN A 94 -6.38 -3.08 11.92
CA GLN A 94 -7.13 -4.30 11.60
C GLN A 94 -6.39 -5.24 10.64
N ASN A 95 -5.10 -4.99 10.38
CA ASN A 95 -4.25 -5.74 9.45
C ASN A 95 -4.69 -5.67 7.97
N ASP A 96 -5.42 -4.63 7.57
CA ASP A 96 -5.66 -4.37 6.15
C ASP A 96 -4.34 -3.96 5.48
N ALA A 97 -3.88 -4.78 4.54
CA ALA A 97 -2.56 -4.60 3.92
C ALA A 97 -2.51 -3.37 2.99
N GLU A 98 -3.62 -3.01 2.35
CA GLU A 98 -3.72 -1.79 1.54
C GLU A 98 -3.61 -0.55 2.42
N ALA A 99 -4.33 -0.53 3.55
CA ALA A 99 -4.25 0.56 4.52
C ALA A 99 -2.84 0.71 5.12
N GLN A 100 -2.16 -0.40 5.40
CA GLN A 100 -0.77 -0.38 5.88
C GLN A 100 0.16 0.29 4.86
N VAL A 101 0.01 -0.01 3.57
CA VAL A 101 0.77 0.65 2.50
C VAL A 101 0.44 2.14 2.42
N LEU A 102 -0.83 2.51 2.41
CA LEU A 102 -1.26 3.91 2.33
C LEU A 102 -0.77 4.74 3.53
N LEU A 103 -0.88 4.18 4.73
CA LEU A 103 -0.36 4.85 5.94
C LEU A 103 1.16 4.98 5.92
N ALA A 104 1.88 3.97 5.39
CA ALA A 104 3.32 4.04 5.22
C ALA A 104 3.71 5.19 4.28
N TYR A 105 3.00 5.40 3.18
CA TYR A 105 3.21 6.55 2.30
C TYR A 105 2.91 7.88 3.00
N CYS A 106 1.87 7.94 3.85
CA CYS A 106 1.62 9.13 4.66
C CYS A 106 2.84 9.47 5.55
N TYR A 107 3.45 8.48 6.22
CA TYR A 107 4.66 8.68 7.01
C TYR A 107 5.92 8.97 6.18
N GLU A 108 6.00 8.47 4.95
CA GLU A 108 7.16 8.71 4.07
C GLU A 108 7.22 10.16 3.59
N VAL A 109 6.08 10.69 3.15
CA VAL A 109 6.01 12.06 2.61
C VAL A 109 5.64 13.11 3.65
N GLY A 110 5.08 12.71 4.79
CA GLY A 110 4.58 13.62 5.82
C GLY A 110 3.17 14.14 5.52
N ALA A 111 2.33 13.32 4.87
CA ALA A 111 0.97 13.69 4.52
C ALA A 111 0.01 13.44 5.70
N GLY A 112 -0.41 14.51 6.37
CA GLY A 112 -1.31 14.45 7.52
C GLY A 112 -0.69 13.90 8.81
N VAL A 113 0.53 13.35 8.73
CA VAL A 113 1.34 12.86 9.86
C VAL A 113 2.79 13.29 9.69
N PRO A 114 3.56 13.49 10.77
CA PRO A 114 4.99 13.77 10.66
C PRO A 114 5.74 12.61 9.99
N LYS A 115 6.76 12.94 9.16
CA LYS A 115 7.62 11.92 8.55
C LYS A 115 8.21 11.00 9.61
N ASN A 116 8.15 9.69 9.35
CA ASN A 116 8.68 8.69 10.27
C ASN A 116 9.17 7.44 9.51
N PRO A 117 10.47 7.37 9.14
CA PRO A 117 11.01 6.22 8.40
C PRO A 117 10.83 4.88 9.12
N GLN A 118 10.87 4.87 10.46
CA GLN A 118 10.67 3.65 11.24
C GLN A 118 9.23 3.12 11.11
N GLN A 119 8.23 4.00 11.07
CA GLN A 119 6.84 3.61 10.82
C GLN A 119 6.65 3.12 9.38
N VAL A 120 7.31 3.75 8.40
CA VAL A 120 7.33 3.28 7.01
C VAL A 120 7.79 1.82 6.96
N MET A 121 8.96 1.52 7.56
CA MET A 121 9.51 0.17 7.55
C MET A 121 8.60 -0.84 8.27
N ASN A 122 8.06 -0.48 9.42
CA ASN A 122 7.15 -1.35 10.18
C ASN A 122 5.88 -1.69 9.39
N LEU A 123 5.21 -0.68 8.84
CA LEU A 123 3.96 -0.85 8.10
C LEU A 123 4.17 -1.62 6.79
N MET A 124 5.25 -1.30 6.04
CA MET A 124 5.60 -2.03 4.82
C MET A 124 5.93 -3.50 5.11
N THR A 125 6.64 -3.79 6.22
CA THR A 125 6.93 -5.18 6.62
C THR A 125 5.64 -5.94 6.92
N ARG A 126 4.74 -5.36 7.72
CA ARG A 126 3.45 -5.99 8.03
C ARG A 126 2.61 -6.25 6.77
N ALA A 127 2.51 -5.27 5.88
CA ALA A 127 1.78 -5.43 4.62
C ALA A 127 2.40 -6.51 3.73
N ALA A 128 3.72 -6.57 3.66
CA ALA A 128 4.45 -7.56 2.86
C ALA A 128 4.30 -8.98 3.42
N GLU A 129 4.35 -9.15 4.73
CA GLU A 129 4.09 -10.41 5.42
C GLU A 129 2.64 -10.88 5.22
N ASN A 130 1.69 -9.95 5.13
CA ASN A 130 0.30 -10.19 4.75
C ASN A 130 0.12 -10.46 3.24
N GLY A 131 1.20 -10.57 2.47
CA GLY A 131 1.18 -10.95 1.06
C GLY A 131 0.95 -9.80 0.08
N ASN A 132 0.93 -8.54 0.51
CA ASN A 132 0.76 -7.41 -0.41
C ASN A 132 1.97 -7.28 -1.33
N ALA A 133 1.75 -7.44 -2.65
CA ALA A 133 2.83 -7.46 -3.65
C ALA A 133 3.55 -6.10 -3.77
N GLU A 134 2.82 -5.00 -3.65
CA GLU A 134 3.39 -3.65 -3.68
C GLU A 134 4.30 -3.41 -2.45
N ALA A 135 3.85 -3.80 -1.26
CA ALA A 135 4.66 -3.70 -0.04
C ALA A 135 5.92 -4.55 -0.11
N GLN A 136 5.82 -5.79 -0.64
CA GLN A 136 6.98 -6.66 -0.87
C GLN A 136 7.99 -6.00 -1.81
N PHE A 137 7.53 -5.38 -2.89
CA PHE A 137 8.43 -4.65 -3.79
C PHE A 137 9.04 -3.41 -3.11
N ASN A 138 8.28 -2.65 -2.33
CA ASN A 138 8.80 -1.50 -1.58
C ASN A 138 9.85 -1.92 -0.54
N LEU A 139 9.67 -3.06 0.14
CA LEU A 139 10.72 -3.63 0.98
C LEU A 139 11.97 -4.01 0.19
N ALA A 140 11.80 -4.59 -0.99
CA ALA A 140 12.94 -4.88 -1.86
C ALA A 140 13.74 -3.61 -2.19
N LEU A 141 13.05 -2.51 -2.48
CA LEU A 141 13.70 -1.21 -2.70
C LEU A 141 14.38 -0.67 -1.44
N ASN A 142 13.74 -0.76 -0.27
CA ASN A 142 14.30 -0.31 0.99
C ASN A 142 15.61 -1.05 1.31
N TYR A 143 15.64 -2.39 1.18
CA TYR A 143 16.84 -3.18 1.38
C TYR A 143 17.90 -2.96 0.29
N SER A 144 17.50 -2.72 -0.95
CA SER A 144 18.46 -2.48 -2.04
C SER A 144 19.22 -1.17 -1.88
N GLN A 145 18.57 -0.16 -1.30
CA GLN A 145 19.09 1.21 -1.17
C GLN A 145 19.59 1.52 0.25
N GLY A 146 19.20 0.74 1.27
CA GLY A 146 19.50 1.02 2.68
C GLY A 146 18.74 2.26 3.19
N ILE A 147 17.46 2.38 2.87
CA ILE A 147 16.61 3.53 3.25
C ILE A 147 15.50 3.11 4.23
N ASN A 148 14.82 4.10 4.80
CA ASN A 148 13.73 3.91 5.78
C ASN A 148 14.14 3.06 7.00
N GLY A 149 15.44 3.07 7.36
CA GLY A 149 15.99 2.28 8.48
C GLY A 149 16.32 0.84 8.13
N ALA A 150 16.10 0.38 6.89
CA ALA A 150 16.58 -0.92 6.43
C ALA A 150 18.10 -0.88 6.19
N PRO A 151 18.88 -1.85 6.67
CA PRO A 151 20.28 -1.98 6.25
C PRO A 151 20.32 -2.38 4.77
N LYS A 152 21.30 -1.87 4.01
CA LYS A 152 21.50 -2.34 2.63
C LYS A 152 21.78 -3.85 2.64
N ASN A 153 20.95 -4.64 1.95
CA ASN A 153 21.05 -6.10 1.90
C ASN A 153 20.46 -6.61 0.58
N GLU A 154 21.34 -6.97 -0.33
CA GLU A 154 20.97 -7.41 -1.68
C GLU A 154 20.21 -8.74 -1.68
N ALA A 155 20.55 -9.68 -0.78
CA ALA A 155 19.85 -10.95 -0.67
C ALA A 155 18.40 -10.77 -0.17
N GLU A 156 18.17 -9.89 0.83
CA GLU A 156 16.81 -9.55 1.26
C GLU A 156 16.03 -8.79 0.18
N ALA A 157 16.69 -7.86 -0.54
CA ALA A 157 16.09 -7.18 -1.67
C ALA A 157 15.62 -8.17 -2.75
N PHE A 158 16.48 -9.12 -3.13
CA PHE A 158 16.13 -10.18 -4.08
C PHE A 158 14.99 -11.06 -3.56
N ARG A 159 15.02 -11.46 -2.28
CA ARG A 159 13.98 -12.29 -1.67
C ARG A 159 12.60 -11.63 -1.74
N TRP A 160 12.48 -10.38 -1.31
CA TRP A 160 11.23 -9.64 -1.33
C TRP A 160 10.75 -9.33 -2.75
N ALA A 161 11.67 -8.96 -3.66
CA ALA A 161 11.34 -8.77 -5.07
C ALA A 161 10.81 -10.07 -5.71
N SER A 162 11.38 -11.22 -5.36
CA SER A 162 10.93 -12.51 -5.86
C SER A 162 9.51 -12.85 -5.42
N LEU A 163 9.15 -12.58 -4.17
CA LEU A 163 7.79 -12.77 -3.67
C LEU A 163 6.78 -11.90 -4.43
N SER A 164 7.12 -10.64 -4.64
CA SER A 164 6.29 -9.69 -5.38
C SER A 164 6.14 -10.06 -6.87
N ALA A 165 7.26 -10.40 -7.53
CA ALA A 165 7.27 -10.78 -8.94
C ALA A 165 6.49 -12.07 -9.21
N ASN A 166 6.53 -13.02 -8.28
CA ASN A 166 5.75 -14.27 -8.39
C ASN A 166 4.23 -14.03 -8.28
N GLN A 167 3.81 -12.89 -7.75
CA GLN A 167 2.41 -12.44 -7.77
C GLN A 167 2.06 -11.65 -9.04
N GLY A 168 3.00 -11.48 -9.97
CA GLY A 168 2.80 -10.74 -11.22
C GLY A 168 2.92 -9.22 -11.06
N TYR A 169 3.56 -8.71 -10.01
CA TYR A 169 3.77 -7.28 -9.87
C TYR A 169 4.85 -6.81 -10.85
N ALA A 170 4.44 -6.09 -11.87
CA ALA A 170 5.28 -5.79 -13.04
C ALA A 170 6.60 -5.06 -12.71
N GLN A 171 6.59 -4.14 -11.73
CA GLN A 171 7.80 -3.45 -11.29
C GLN A 171 8.79 -4.41 -10.63
N ALA A 172 8.29 -5.39 -9.85
CA ALA A 172 9.12 -6.42 -9.23
C ALA A 172 9.65 -7.42 -10.26
N GLU A 173 8.87 -7.79 -11.27
CA GLU A 173 9.33 -8.62 -12.39
C GLU A 173 10.50 -7.97 -13.11
N ARG A 174 10.38 -6.66 -13.41
CA ARG A 174 11.48 -5.90 -14.02
C ARG A 174 12.71 -5.82 -13.12
N PHE A 175 12.51 -5.58 -11.82
CA PHE A 175 13.60 -5.53 -10.84
C PHE A 175 14.30 -6.89 -10.73
N LEU A 176 13.54 -7.98 -10.72
CA LEU A 176 14.07 -9.34 -10.66
C LEU A 176 14.89 -9.69 -11.93
N GLY A 177 14.43 -9.21 -13.11
CA GLY A 177 15.21 -9.27 -14.34
C GLY A 177 16.60 -8.63 -14.16
N ALA A 178 16.65 -7.44 -13.54
CA ALA A 178 17.92 -6.77 -13.24
C ALA A 178 18.77 -7.53 -12.22
N CYS A 179 18.17 -8.11 -11.19
CA CYS A 179 18.89 -8.92 -10.22
C CYS A 179 19.64 -10.07 -10.90
N TYR A 180 18.98 -10.78 -11.82
CA TYR A 180 19.63 -11.85 -12.58
C TYR A 180 20.63 -11.35 -13.63
N GLU A 181 20.41 -10.19 -14.24
CA GLU A 181 21.33 -9.61 -15.23
C GLU A 181 22.67 -9.21 -14.59
N TYR A 182 22.60 -8.55 -13.43
CA TYR A 182 23.78 -7.98 -12.76
C TYR A 182 24.30 -8.82 -11.58
N GLY A 183 23.65 -9.93 -11.24
CA GLY A 183 24.03 -10.74 -10.08
C GLY A 183 23.71 -10.07 -8.75
N PHE A 184 22.66 -9.24 -8.68
CA PHE A 184 22.29 -8.50 -7.48
C PHE A 184 21.50 -9.38 -6.52
N GLY A 185 22.12 -9.78 -5.41
CA GLY A 185 21.53 -10.66 -4.40
C GLY A 185 21.34 -12.12 -4.85
N VAL A 186 21.77 -12.46 -6.06
CA VAL A 186 21.66 -13.80 -6.66
C VAL A 186 22.78 -14.02 -7.67
N ASN A 187 23.08 -15.26 -8.02
CA ASN A 187 24.01 -15.53 -9.12
C ASN A 187 23.43 -15.05 -10.45
N GLY A 188 24.22 -14.33 -11.24
CA GLY A 188 23.83 -13.84 -12.55
C GLY A 188 23.36 -14.95 -13.49
N ASN A 189 22.26 -14.71 -14.21
CA ASN A 189 21.69 -15.62 -15.19
C ASN A 189 20.93 -14.85 -16.27
N GLN A 190 21.56 -14.69 -17.42
CA GLN A 190 21.00 -13.92 -18.54
C GLN A 190 19.66 -14.49 -19.06
N GLN A 191 19.51 -15.81 -19.09
CA GLN A 191 18.29 -16.45 -19.56
C GLN A 191 17.11 -16.15 -18.63
N LEU A 192 17.31 -16.20 -17.30
CA LEU A 192 16.28 -15.83 -16.34
C LEU A 192 15.99 -14.33 -16.38
N ALA A 193 17.01 -13.48 -16.57
CA ALA A 193 16.82 -12.06 -16.72
C ALA A 193 15.87 -11.74 -17.88
N GLU A 194 16.10 -12.31 -19.07
CA GLU A 194 15.25 -12.13 -20.25
C GLU A 194 13.80 -12.60 -20.01
N GLN A 195 13.63 -13.72 -19.30
CA GLN A 195 12.28 -14.21 -18.98
C GLN A 195 11.51 -13.24 -18.08
N TRP A 196 12.15 -12.68 -17.05
CA TRP A 196 11.51 -11.72 -16.17
C TRP A 196 11.23 -10.37 -16.86
N TYR A 197 12.15 -9.91 -17.69
CA TYR A 197 11.90 -8.71 -18.51
C TYR A 197 10.76 -8.91 -19.50
N ALA A 198 10.62 -10.09 -20.09
CA ALA A 198 9.52 -10.40 -20.99
C ALA A 198 8.17 -10.35 -20.29
N LYS A 199 8.08 -10.86 -19.04
CA LYS A 199 6.86 -10.74 -18.23
C LYS A 199 6.50 -9.29 -17.94
N ALA A 200 7.45 -8.49 -17.46
CA ALA A 200 7.23 -7.06 -17.21
C ALA A 200 6.82 -6.31 -18.48
N ALA A 201 7.45 -6.62 -19.63
CA ALA A 201 7.13 -6.03 -20.92
C ALA A 201 5.71 -6.37 -21.39
N ALA A 202 5.23 -7.58 -21.13
CA ALA A 202 3.85 -7.98 -21.43
C ALA A 202 2.82 -7.15 -20.64
N GLN A 203 3.21 -6.54 -19.52
CA GLN A 203 2.42 -5.61 -18.72
C GLN A 203 2.71 -4.12 -19.04
N GLY A 204 3.46 -3.83 -20.13
CA GLY A 204 3.75 -2.47 -20.59
C GLY A 204 4.98 -1.82 -19.94
N LEU A 205 5.76 -2.54 -19.13
CA LEU A 205 6.99 -2.01 -18.54
C LEU A 205 8.21 -2.37 -19.37
N SER A 206 8.80 -1.36 -20.02
CA SER A 206 10.06 -1.55 -20.75
C SER A 206 11.23 -1.86 -19.81
N ARG A 207 12.29 -2.51 -20.37
CA ARG A 207 13.54 -2.79 -19.67
C ARG A 207 14.22 -1.52 -19.14
N GLN A 208 14.05 -0.38 -19.81
CA GLN A 208 14.62 0.91 -19.43
C GLN A 208 13.71 1.68 -18.46
N GLY A 209 14.29 2.28 -17.41
CA GLY A 209 13.56 3.12 -16.45
C GLY A 209 14.44 3.59 -15.29
N SER A 210 14.00 4.61 -14.55
CA SER A 210 14.77 5.32 -13.52
C SER A 210 15.29 4.45 -12.37
N ILE A 211 14.64 3.30 -12.08
CA ILE A 211 15.10 2.34 -11.06
C ILE A 211 16.37 1.64 -11.53
N PHE A 212 16.52 1.40 -12.83
CA PHE A 212 17.70 0.79 -13.45
C PHE A 212 18.96 1.61 -13.27
N ASN A 213 18.86 2.92 -13.48
CA ASN A 213 20.01 3.82 -13.38
C ASN A 213 20.63 3.80 -11.97
N LYS A 214 19.84 3.47 -10.94
CA LYS A 214 20.36 3.36 -9.57
C LYS A 214 21.06 2.02 -9.30
N ILE A 215 20.58 0.91 -9.83
CA ILE A 215 21.23 -0.40 -9.67
C ILE A 215 22.50 -0.49 -10.50
N THR A 216 22.48 0.01 -11.72
CA THR A 216 23.66 0.02 -12.64
C THR A 216 24.75 0.99 -12.20
N GLN A 217 24.42 2.10 -11.55
CA GLN A 217 25.43 3.04 -11.02
C GLN A 217 26.30 2.43 -9.92
N TYR A 218 25.80 1.42 -9.18
CA TYR A 218 26.55 0.77 -8.09
C TYR A 218 27.46 -0.37 -8.53
N HIS A 219 27.36 -0.83 -9.79
CA HIS A 219 28.21 -1.91 -10.32
C HIS A 219 29.26 -1.42 -11.35
N MET A 220 29.32 -0.10 -11.61
CA MET A 220 30.32 0.47 -12.52
C MET A 220 31.42 1.27 -11.79
N ASP A 221 31.35 1.35 -10.45
CA ASP A 221 32.40 1.87 -9.55
C ASP A 221 33.06 0.72 -8.82
#